data_f4b80f49cb32a11594e116bb5e57a389
#
_entry.id   f4b80f49cb32a11594e116bb5e57a389
#
_cell.length_a   1.000
_cell.length_b   1.000
_cell.length_c   1.000
_cell.angle_alpha   90.00
_cell.angle_beta   90.00
_cell.angle_gamma   90.00
#
_symmetry.space_group_name_H-M   'P 1'
#
loop_
_entity.id
_entity.type
_entity.pdbx_description
1 polymer ?
#
loop_
_entity_poly.entity_id
_entity_poly.type
_entity_poly.pdbx_seq_one_letter_code
_entity_poly.pdbx_strand_id
1 'polypeptide(L)'
;MTGVQTCALPICIGLVGLRGAGKSTLGKALADKLGVPFIELNRMVEQQYGASVPLLIEMSGLATFRRHERACLERVIAENEQAVIATAGGIVSNPETYALLLRRTHTVWISAQPEEHMSRVMKQGDFRPMARNREAMADLLAILEARRGDYARAEATLDTSNSTVAQSLSKLQKIVTPWLKAQSQRQA
;
A
#
# COMPACT_ATOMS: atom_id res chain seq x y z
N MET A 1 -17.71 -38.89 -3.32
CA MET A 1 -17.82 -37.82 -2.30
C MET A 1 -16.78 -36.77 -2.64
N THR A 2 -17.18 -35.78 -3.42
CA THR A 2 -16.32 -34.68 -3.84
C THR A 2 -16.34 -33.63 -2.74
N GLY A 3 -15.26 -33.60 -1.96
CA GLY A 3 -15.05 -32.52 -0.98
C GLY A 3 -14.96 -31.19 -1.71
N VAL A 4 -15.94 -30.33 -1.52
CA VAL A 4 -15.86 -28.92 -1.87
C VAL A 4 -14.79 -28.32 -0.96
N GLN A 5 -13.59 -28.17 -1.51
CA GLN A 5 -12.55 -27.36 -0.89
C GLN A 5 -13.08 -25.91 -0.87
N THR A 6 -13.64 -25.49 0.24
CA THR A 6 -13.92 -24.07 0.51
C THR A 6 -12.57 -23.38 0.57
N CYS A 7 -12.14 -22.89 -0.58
CA CYS A 7 -10.95 -22.04 -0.67
C CYS A 7 -11.24 -20.77 0.14
N ALA A 8 -10.78 -20.74 1.37
CA ALA A 8 -10.82 -19.54 2.17
C ALA A 8 -10.09 -18.45 1.39
N LEU A 9 -10.74 -17.31 1.18
CA LEU A 9 -10.12 -16.17 0.49
C LEU A 9 -8.87 -15.74 1.26
N PRO A 10 -7.73 -15.54 0.59
CA PRO A 10 -6.51 -15.11 1.26
C PRO A 10 -6.74 -13.79 2.01
N ILE A 11 -6.23 -13.68 3.25
CA ILE A 11 -6.21 -12.41 3.97
C ILE A 11 -4.91 -11.67 3.66
N CYS A 12 -4.90 -10.98 2.56
CA CYS A 12 -3.90 -9.98 2.31
C CYS A 12 -4.39 -8.61 2.81
N ILE A 13 -3.51 -7.88 3.51
CA ILE A 13 -3.77 -6.52 3.97
C ILE A 13 -3.06 -5.57 3.01
N GLY A 14 -3.82 -4.81 2.22
CA GLY A 14 -3.30 -3.82 1.28
C GLY A 14 -3.18 -2.45 1.92
N LEU A 15 -1.97 -1.90 2.00
CA LEU A 15 -1.74 -0.53 2.50
C LEU A 15 -1.65 0.43 1.32
N VAL A 16 -2.58 1.38 1.25
CA VAL A 16 -2.63 2.45 0.25
C VAL A 16 -2.37 3.81 0.90
N GLY A 17 -2.01 4.79 0.11
CA GLY A 17 -1.73 6.15 0.58
C GLY A 17 -0.54 6.77 -0.13
N LEU A 18 -0.36 8.06 0.00
CA LEU A 18 0.67 8.79 -0.70
C LEU A 18 2.09 8.38 -0.26
N ARG A 19 3.09 8.71 -1.06
CA ARG A 19 4.51 8.56 -0.67
C ARG A 19 4.77 9.32 0.64
N GLY A 20 5.57 8.75 1.54
CA GLY A 20 5.82 9.34 2.87
C GLY A 20 4.70 9.13 3.90
N ALA A 21 3.59 8.45 3.57
CA ALA A 21 2.54 8.14 4.55
C ALA A 21 2.97 7.15 5.65
N GLY A 22 4.05 6.38 5.43
CA GLY A 22 4.53 5.39 6.39
C GLY A 22 4.12 3.94 6.09
N LYS A 23 3.60 3.66 4.89
CA LYS A 23 3.15 2.31 4.48
C LYS A 23 4.20 1.23 4.68
N SER A 24 5.45 1.45 4.23
CA SER A 24 6.53 0.46 4.35
C SER A 24 6.91 0.22 5.81
N THR A 25 7.04 1.29 6.59
CA THR A 25 7.40 1.19 8.02
C THR A 25 6.34 0.46 8.82
N LEU A 26 5.07 0.87 8.67
CA LEU A 26 3.95 0.27 9.39
C LEU A 26 3.64 -1.13 8.87
N GLY A 27 3.74 -1.33 7.55
CA GLY A 27 3.49 -2.62 6.92
C GLY A 27 4.48 -3.68 7.36
N LYS A 28 5.78 -3.34 7.38
CA LYS A 28 6.81 -4.26 7.89
C LYS A 28 6.59 -4.58 9.36
N ALA A 29 6.37 -3.57 10.21
CA ALA A 29 6.13 -3.79 11.62
C ALA A 29 4.85 -4.61 11.91
N LEU A 30 3.79 -4.42 11.11
CA LEU A 30 2.57 -5.21 11.21
C LEU A 30 2.83 -6.66 10.79
N ALA A 31 3.50 -6.89 9.66
CA ALA A 31 3.82 -8.22 9.15
C ALA A 31 4.68 -9.01 10.13
N ASP A 32 5.72 -8.38 10.71
CA ASP A 32 6.57 -8.96 11.76
C ASP A 32 5.74 -9.38 12.98
N LYS A 33 4.76 -8.56 13.38
CA LYS A 33 3.86 -8.87 14.50
C LYS A 33 2.89 -10.00 14.22
N LEU A 34 2.44 -10.14 12.98
CA LEU A 34 1.50 -11.17 12.54
C LEU A 34 2.20 -12.47 12.14
N GLY A 35 3.52 -12.46 11.97
CA GLY A 35 4.29 -13.61 11.47
C GLY A 35 3.99 -13.91 9.99
N VAL A 36 3.66 -12.91 9.17
CA VAL A 36 3.31 -13.06 7.75
C VAL A 36 4.29 -12.31 6.86
N PRO A 37 4.40 -12.64 5.56
CA PRO A 37 5.23 -11.91 4.62
C PRO A 37 4.87 -10.43 4.53
N PHE A 38 5.90 -9.57 4.44
CA PHE A 38 5.78 -8.17 4.05
C PHE A 38 6.26 -7.99 2.61
N ILE A 39 5.42 -7.40 1.76
CA ILE A 39 5.68 -7.24 0.33
C ILE A 39 5.55 -5.78 -0.06
N GLU A 40 6.62 -5.18 -0.55
CA GLU A 40 6.58 -3.88 -1.24
C GLU A 40 6.40 -4.12 -2.74
N LEU A 41 5.24 -3.76 -3.26
CA LEU A 41 4.87 -4.06 -4.64
C LEU A 41 5.86 -3.44 -5.66
N ASN A 42 6.32 -2.21 -5.42
CA ASN A 42 7.31 -1.57 -6.28
C ASN A 42 8.64 -2.32 -6.31
N ARG A 43 9.14 -2.77 -5.15
CA ARG A 43 10.38 -3.56 -5.09
C ARG A 43 10.26 -4.87 -5.85
N MET A 44 9.10 -5.50 -5.79
CA MET A 44 8.84 -6.72 -6.55
C MET A 44 8.90 -6.47 -8.06
N VAL A 45 8.33 -5.34 -8.53
CA VAL A 45 8.45 -4.92 -9.93
C VAL A 45 9.91 -4.66 -10.29
N GLU A 46 10.65 -3.92 -9.46
CA GLU A 46 12.06 -3.60 -9.69
C GLU A 46 12.95 -4.86 -9.76
N GLN A 47 12.73 -5.82 -8.87
CA GLN A 47 13.45 -7.10 -8.87
C GLN A 47 13.14 -7.93 -10.12
N GLN A 48 11.90 -7.93 -10.57
CA GLN A 48 11.49 -8.68 -11.76
C GLN A 48 12.09 -8.12 -13.05
N TYR A 49 12.27 -6.80 -13.13
CA TYR A 49 12.74 -6.11 -14.34
C TYR A 49 14.20 -5.68 -14.29
N GLY A 50 14.85 -5.82 -13.13
CA GLY A 50 16.25 -5.43 -12.96
C GLY A 50 16.51 -3.91 -13.07
N ALA A 51 15.46 -3.08 -12.93
CA ALA A 51 15.52 -1.63 -13.06
C ALA A 51 14.62 -0.95 -12.01
N SER A 52 15.03 0.25 -11.58
CA SER A 52 14.18 1.06 -10.71
C SER A 52 12.88 1.48 -11.41
N VAL A 53 11.81 1.71 -10.64
CA VAL A 53 10.51 2.16 -11.20
C VAL A 53 10.66 3.42 -12.05
N PRO A 54 11.41 4.48 -11.64
CA PRO A 54 11.61 5.64 -12.50
C PRO A 54 12.27 5.29 -13.85
N LEU A 55 13.31 4.46 -13.83
CA LEU A 55 14.00 4.03 -15.05
C LEU A 55 13.09 3.17 -15.95
N LEU A 56 12.31 2.27 -15.36
CA LEU A 56 11.33 1.46 -16.09
C LEU A 56 10.29 2.35 -16.80
N ILE A 57 9.79 3.38 -16.12
CA ILE A 57 8.83 4.34 -16.70
C ILE A 57 9.49 5.15 -17.82
N GLU A 58 10.72 5.59 -17.64
CA GLU A 58 11.48 6.35 -18.65
C GLU A 58 11.72 5.52 -19.91
N MET A 59 12.14 4.27 -19.76
CA MET A 59 12.48 3.39 -20.88
C MET A 59 11.26 2.79 -21.59
N SER A 60 10.20 2.46 -20.87
CA SER A 60 9.10 1.63 -21.37
C SER A 60 7.71 2.27 -21.21
N GLY A 61 7.66 3.46 -20.61
CA GLY A 61 6.43 4.20 -20.36
C GLY A 61 5.62 3.77 -19.15
N LEU A 62 4.79 4.68 -18.67
CA LEU A 62 3.94 4.48 -17.49
C LEU A 62 2.96 3.29 -17.68
N ALA A 63 2.40 3.12 -18.87
CA ALA A 63 1.45 2.03 -19.16
C ALA A 63 2.10 0.65 -18.97
N THR A 64 3.35 0.49 -19.37
CA THR A 64 4.12 -0.74 -19.18
C THR A 64 4.35 -1.00 -17.70
N PHE A 65 4.80 0.00 -16.94
CA PHE A 65 4.93 -0.12 -15.48
C PHE A 65 3.60 -0.57 -14.83
N ARG A 66 2.46 0.03 -15.22
CA ARG A 66 1.15 -0.32 -14.66
C ARG A 66 0.73 -1.77 -14.95
N ARG A 67 1.06 -2.29 -16.12
CA ARG A 67 0.83 -3.73 -16.43
C ARG A 67 1.65 -4.64 -15.50
N HIS A 68 2.90 -4.28 -15.26
CA HIS A 68 3.78 -5.05 -14.37
C HIS A 68 3.36 -4.94 -12.91
N GLU A 69 2.99 -3.75 -12.46
CA GLU A 69 2.43 -3.53 -11.13
C GLU A 69 1.20 -4.44 -10.89
N ARG A 70 0.29 -4.50 -11.87
CA ARG A 70 -0.88 -5.38 -11.81
C ARG A 70 -0.50 -6.86 -11.77
N ALA A 71 0.36 -7.31 -12.67
CA ALA A 71 0.81 -8.71 -12.72
C ALA A 71 1.51 -9.13 -11.41
N CYS A 72 2.33 -8.27 -10.83
CA CYS A 72 2.94 -8.50 -9.52
C CYS A 72 1.88 -8.61 -8.42
N LEU A 73 0.87 -7.74 -8.41
CA LEU A 73 -0.22 -7.80 -7.43
C LEU A 73 -1.02 -9.09 -7.55
N GLU A 74 -1.38 -9.51 -8.77
CA GLU A 74 -2.08 -10.76 -9.05
C GLU A 74 -1.29 -11.96 -8.51
N ARG A 75 0.03 -11.99 -8.77
CA ARG A 75 0.92 -13.05 -8.28
C ARG A 75 1.00 -13.07 -6.76
N VAL A 76 1.18 -11.91 -6.11
CA VAL A 76 1.24 -11.83 -4.64
C VAL A 76 -0.03 -12.39 -4.01
N ILE A 77 -1.20 -12.03 -4.53
CA ILE A 77 -2.49 -12.49 -4.01
C ILE A 77 -2.68 -14.00 -4.26
N ALA A 78 -2.16 -14.53 -5.37
CA ALA A 78 -2.29 -15.95 -5.70
C ALA A 78 -1.34 -16.84 -4.87
N GLU A 79 -0.14 -16.35 -4.57
CA GLU A 79 0.92 -17.12 -3.91
C GLU A 79 0.89 -17.01 -2.37
N ASN A 80 0.11 -16.09 -1.79
CA ASN A 80 0.09 -15.87 -0.35
C ASN A 80 -1.34 -15.98 0.21
N GLU A 81 -1.52 -16.89 1.16
CA GLU A 81 -2.76 -16.96 1.94
C GLU A 81 -2.91 -15.75 2.87
N GLN A 82 -1.80 -15.26 3.39
CA GLN A 82 -1.72 -14.07 4.25
C GLN A 82 -0.47 -13.27 3.91
N ALA A 83 -0.63 -11.97 3.75
CA ALA A 83 0.49 -11.05 3.53
C ALA A 83 0.09 -9.60 3.88
N VAL A 84 1.09 -8.77 4.19
CA VAL A 84 0.93 -7.32 4.24
C VAL A 84 1.60 -6.72 3.00
N ILE A 85 0.83 -6.00 2.19
CA ILE A 85 1.24 -5.46 0.90
C ILE A 85 1.30 -3.93 0.99
N ALA A 86 2.48 -3.35 0.84
CA ALA A 86 2.64 -1.91 0.67
C ALA A 86 2.62 -1.55 -0.83
N THR A 87 1.68 -0.70 -1.23
CA THR A 87 1.50 -0.30 -2.63
C THR A 87 2.17 1.04 -2.95
N ALA A 88 2.38 1.32 -4.24
CA ALA A 88 2.74 2.66 -4.70
C ALA A 88 1.62 3.67 -4.43
N GLY A 89 1.99 4.92 -4.13
CA GLY A 89 0.99 5.98 -3.94
C GLY A 89 0.14 6.26 -5.18
N GLY A 90 0.63 5.90 -6.37
CA GLY A 90 -0.09 6.07 -7.63
C GLY A 90 -0.97 4.88 -8.04
N ILE A 91 -1.08 3.80 -7.24
CA ILE A 91 -1.89 2.63 -7.60
C ILE A 91 -3.36 2.99 -7.81
N VAL A 92 -3.88 3.95 -7.05
CA VAL A 92 -5.26 4.43 -7.13
C VAL A 92 -5.58 5.11 -8.47
N SER A 93 -4.55 5.60 -9.19
CA SER A 93 -4.71 6.19 -10.52
C SER A 93 -4.83 5.15 -11.65
N ASN A 94 -4.74 3.86 -11.32
CA ASN A 94 -5.05 2.76 -12.23
C ASN A 94 -6.33 2.04 -11.74
N PRO A 95 -7.49 2.35 -12.30
CA PRO A 95 -8.78 1.86 -11.80
C PRO A 95 -8.87 0.33 -11.75
N GLU A 96 -8.31 -0.37 -12.73
CA GLU A 96 -8.37 -1.84 -12.80
C GLU A 96 -7.53 -2.50 -11.70
N THR A 97 -6.27 -2.04 -11.53
CA THR A 97 -5.38 -2.58 -10.50
C THR A 97 -5.89 -2.23 -9.10
N TYR A 98 -6.43 -1.02 -8.93
CA TYR A 98 -7.00 -0.62 -7.65
C TYR A 98 -8.28 -1.38 -7.32
N ALA A 99 -9.16 -1.62 -8.30
CA ALA A 99 -10.33 -2.46 -8.11
C ALA A 99 -9.97 -3.92 -7.77
N LEU A 100 -8.89 -4.47 -8.34
CA LEU A 100 -8.37 -5.77 -7.97
C LEU A 100 -7.93 -5.80 -6.51
N LEU A 101 -7.14 -4.80 -6.07
CA LEU A 101 -6.68 -4.68 -4.69
C LEU A 101 -7.87 -4.62 -3.71
N LEU A 102 -8.85 -3.74 -3.99
CA LEU A 102 -10.05 -3.58 -3.15
C LEU A 102 -10.88 -4.86 -3.03
N ARG A 103 -10.98 -5.66 -4.09
CA ARG A 103 -11.77 -6.89 -4.08
C ARG A 103 -11.07 -8.09 -3.44
N ARG A 104 -9.74 -8.09 -3.43
CA ARG A 104 -8.96 -9.28 -3.08
C ARG A 104 -8.16 -9.10 -1.80
N THR A 105 -8.17 -7.92 -1.20
CA THR A 105 -7.45 -7.63 0.04
C THR A 105 -8.30 -6.77 0.96
N HIS A 106 -8.03 -6.84 2.26
CA HIS A 106 -8.50 -5.84 3.20
C HIS A 106 -7.62 -4.60 3.09
N THR A 107 -8.19 -3.47 2.70
CA THR A 107 -7.42 -2.27 2.39
C THR A 107 -7.47 -1.24 3.50
N VAL A 108 -6.30 -0.68 3.84
CA VAL A 108 -6.18 0.43 4.79
C VAL A 108 -5.52 1.62 4.11
N TRP A 109 -6.20 2.75 4.10
CA TRP A 109 -5.61 4.01 3.70
C TRP A 109 -4.78 4.59 4.85
N ILE A 110 -3.47 4.68 4.64
CA ILE A 110 -2.55 5.36 5.55
C ILE A 110 -2.47 6.83 5.15
N SER A 111 -2.99 7.71 5.99
CA SER A 111 -2.96 9.16 5.79
C SER A 111 -2.05 9.86 6.81
N ALA A 112 -1.61 11.07 6.48
CA ALA A 112 -0.89 11.97 7.36
C ALA A 112 -1.13 13.41 6.93
N GLN A 113 -0.77 14.38 7.78
CA GLN A 113 -0.77 15.80 7.41
C GLN A 113 0.21 16.05 6.25
N PRO A 114 -0.08 17.00 5.34
CA PRO A 114 0.79 17.30 4.20
C PRO A 114 2.22 17.62 4.58
N GLU A 115 2.42 18.36 5.67
CA GLU A 115 3.73 18.75 6.19
C GLU A 115 4.54 17.53 6.64
N GLU A 116 3.88 16.54 7.24
CA GLU A 116 4.52 15.29 7.65
C GLU A 116 4.89 14.42 6.44
N HIS A 117 4.04 14.36 5.41
CA HIS A 117 4.38 13.72 4.14
C HIS A 117 5.65 14.31 3.56
N MET A 118 5.71 15.64 3.44
CA MET A 118 6.87 16.36 2.90
C MET A 118 8.13 16.07 3.72
N SER A 119 8.05 16.22 5.04
CA SER A 119 9.17 15.95 5.95
C SER A 119 9.70 14.52 5.84
N ARG A 120 8.79 13.53 5.74
CA ARG A 120 9.17 12.12 5.64
C ARG A 120 9.80 11.78 4.28
N VAL A 121 9.31 12.39 3.18
CA VAL A 121 9.90 12.22 1.84
C VAL A 121 11.31 12.80 1.79
N MET A 122 11.52 13.98 2.37
CA MET A 122 12.85 14.59 2.46
C MET A 122 13.84 13.74 3.27
N LYS A 123 13.41 13.19 4.41
CA LYS A 123 14.24 12.28 5.22
C LYS A 123 14.63 10.98 4.48
N GLN A 124 13.88 10.59 3.47
CA GLN A 124 14.17 9.44 2.61
C GLN A 124 15.17 9.75 1.47
N GLY A 125 15.75 10.95 1.47
CA GLY A 125 16.77 11.36 0.50
C GLY A 125 16.19 11.88 -0.83
N ASP A 126 14.89 12.11 -0.91
CA ASP A 126 14.29 12.78 -2.06
C ASP A 126 14.25 14.29 -1.85
N PHE A 127 15.31 14.95 -2.30
CA PHE A 127 15.48 16.41 -2.17
C PHE A 127 14.82 17.21 -3.29
N ARG A 128 14.17 16.57 -4.25
CA ARG A 128 13.46 17.28 -5.35
C ARG A 128 12.46 18.32 -4.84
N PRO A 129 11.73 18.08 -3.71
CA PRO A 129 10.87 19.10 -3.11
C PRO A 129 11.59 20.29 -2.51
N MET A 130 12.91 20.22 -2.21
CA MET A 130 13.62 21.30 -1.51
C MET A 130 13.93 22.52 -2.40
N ALA A 131 14.10 22.31 -3.71
CA ALA A 131 14.46 23.41 -4.62
C ALA A 131 13.35 24.45 -4.79
N ARG A 132 12.08 24.11 -4.47
CA ARG A 132 10.90 24.98 -4.59
C ARG A 132 9.82 24.60 -3.55
N ASN A 133 10.11 24.80 -2.28
CA ASN A 133 9.25 24.37 -1.16
C ASN A 133 7.76 24.74 -1.28
N ARG A 134 7.43 25.93 -1.84
CA ARG A 134 6.04 26.35 -2.00
C ARG A 134 5.32 25.62 -3.12
N GLU A 135 5.98 25.48 -4.26
CA GLU A 135 5.42 24.76 -5.43
C GLU A 135 5.27 23.26 -5.10
N ALA A 136 6.28 22.66 -4.49
CA ALA A 136 6.23 21.26 -4.09
C ALA A 136 5.13 20.94 -3.06
N MET A 137 4.85 21.87 -2.14
CA MET A 137 3.73 21.72 -1.20
C MET A 137 2.38 21.88 -1.94
N ALA A 138 2.27 22.82 -2.87
CA ALA A 138 1.06 22.99 -3.69
C ALA A 138 0.78 21.75 -4.54
N ASP A 139 1.81 21.19 -5.18
CA ASP A 139 1.72 19.95 -5.96
C ASP A 139 1.29 18.77 -5.08
N LEU A 140 1.87 18.65 -3.87
CA LEU A 140 1.49 17.61 -2.91
C LEU A 140 0.01 17.71 -2.53
N LEU A 141 -0.46 18.92 -2.21
CA LEU A 141 -1.85 19.18 -1.86
C LEU A 141 -2.79 18.88 -3.02
N ALA A 142 -2.43 19.29 -4.24
CA ALA A 142 -3.20 18.99 -5.45
C ALA A 142 -3.31 17.47 -5.68
N ILE A 143 -2.21 16.72 -5.52
CA ILE A 143 -2.21 15.26 -5.65
C ILE A 143 -3.06 14.60 -4.55
N LEU A 144 -2.97 15.06 -3.31
CA LEU A 144 -3.78 14.55 -2.20
C LEU A 144 -5.26 14.77 -2.46
N GLU A 145 -5.64 15.97 -2.88
CA GLU A 145 -7.04 16.31 -3.17
C GLU A 145 -7.58 15.50 -4.35
N ALA A 146 -6.82 15.41 -5.45
CA ALA A 146 -7.20 14.63 -6.63
C ALA A 146 -7.39 13.13 -6.34
N ARG A 147 -6.64 12.58 -5.36
CA ARG A 147 -6.68 11.15 -5.02
C ARG A 147 -7.50 10.82 -3.77
N ARG A 148 -7.99 11.82 -3.05
CA ARG A 148 -8.73 11.65 -1.79
C ARG A 148 -9.92 10.73 -1.95
N GLY A 149 -10.73 10.95 -3.01
CA GLY A 149 -11.90 10.12 -3.31
C GLY A 149 -11.55 8.65 -3.57
N ASP A 150 -10.44 8.40 -4.28
CA ASP A 150 -9.97 7.05 -4.53
C ASP A 150 -9.43 6.38 -3.26
N TYR A 151 -8.61 7.07 -2.48
CA TYR A 151 -8.12 6.52 -1.22
C TYR A 151 -9.25 6.21 -0.23
N ALA A 152 -10.31 7.04 -0.20
CA ALA A 152 -11.46 6.85 0.67
C ALA A 152 -12.29 5.59 0.35
N ARG A 153 -12.04 4.92 -0.79
CA ARG A 153 -12.63 3.62 -1.13
C ARG A 153 -12.00 2.46 -0.37
N ALA A 154 -10.88 2.67 0.32
CA ALA A 154 -10.29 1.67 1.20
C ALA A 154 -11.26 1.31 2.34
N GLU A 155 -11.20 0.05 2.79
CA GLU A 155 -12.11 -0.48 3.83
C GLU A 155 -11.97 0.23 5.18
N ALA A 156 -10.75 0.71 5.48
CA ALA A 156 -10.47 1.49 6.68
C ALA A 156 -9.45 2.60 6.40
N THR A 157 -9.43 3.60 7.28
CA THR A 157 -8.45 4.70 7.24
C THR A 157 -7.69 4.75 8.55
N LEU A 158 -6.39 4.92 8.45
CA LEU A 158 -5.49 5.17 9.58
C LEU A 158 -4.82 6.53 9.40
N ASP A 159 -5.18 7.50 10.21
CA ASP A 159 -4.45 8.76 10.33
C ASP A 159 -3.25 8.60 11.26
N THR A 160 -2.06 8.85 10.71
CA THR A 160 -0.78 8.77 11.42
C THR A 160 -0.26 10.13 11.88
N SER A 161 -1.03 11.19 11.68
CA SER A 161 -0.67 12.55 12.08
C SER A 161 -0.41 12.63 13.57
N ASN A 162 0.65 13.34 13.95
CA ASN A 162 1.04 13.53 15.34
C ASN A 162 1.18 12.24 16.16
N SER A 163 1.44 11.12 15.50
CA SER A 163 1.54 9.80 16.12
C SER A 163 2.94 9.21 15.91
N THR A 164 3.48 8.57 16.94
CA THR A 164 4.69 7.75 16.80
C THR A 164 4.39 6.50 15.98
N VAL A 165 5.44 5.85 15.47
CA VAL A 165 5.30 4.56 14.76
C VAL A 165 4.62 3.52 15.64
N ALA A 166 4.98 3.44 16.92
CA ALA A 166 4.38 2.50 17.87
C ALA A 166 2.87 2.74 18.09
N GLN A 167 2.47 4.01 18.23
CA GLN A 167 1.06 4.38 18.36
C GLN A 167 0.27 4.07 17.09
N SER A 168 0.82 4.41 15.93
CA SER A 168 0.21 4.11 14.63
C SER A 168 0.08 2.61 14.40
N LEU A 169 1.10 1.82 14.76
CA LEU A 169 1.06 0.36 14.67
C LEU A 169 -0.03 -0.22 15.59
N SER A 170 -0.15 0.28 16.82
CA SER A 170 -1.21 -0.16 17.74
C SER A 170 -2.61 0.11 17.18
N LYS A 171 -2.82 1.30 16.58
CA LYS A 171 -4.08 1.64 15.90
C LYS A 171 -4.32 0.71 14.69
N LEU A 172 -3.28 0.46 13.87
CA LEU A 172 -3.38 -0.42 12.71
C LEU A 172 -3.75 -1.85 13.12
N GLN A 173 -3.14 -2.38 14.18
CA GLN A 173 -3.48 -3.70 14.72
C GLN A 173 -4.95 -3.79 15.15
N LYS A 174 -5.50 -2.75 15.78
CA LYS A 174 -6.93 -2.71 16.15
C LYS A 174 -7.85 -2.74 14.92
N ILE A 175 -7.45 -2.09 13.82
CA ILE A 175 -8.19 -2.12 12.56
C ILE A 175 -8.20 -3.53 11.95
N VAL A 176 -7.06 -4.21 11.88
CA VAL A 176 -6.94 -5.49 11.17
C VAL A 176 -7.37 -6.70 11.99
N THR A 177 -7.34 -6.62 13.32
CA THR A 177 -7.68 -7.75 14.22
C THR A 177 -9.07 -8.35 13.95
N PRO A 178 -10.15 -7.57 13.72
CA PRO A 178 -11.47 -8.13 13.40
C PRO A 178 -11.46 -8.98 12.12
N TRP A 179 -10.73 -8.55 11.09
CA TRP A 179 -10.64 -9.26 9.83
C TRP A 179 -9.97 -10.63 9.99
N LEU A 180 -8.86 -10.66 10.74
CA LEU A 180 -8.12 -11.90 11.04
C LEU A 180 -8.97 -12.88 11.86
N LYS A 181 -9.73 -12.41 12.83
CA LYS A 181 -10.62 -13.24 13.65
C LYS A 181 -11.79 -13.81 12.85
N ALA A 182 -12.40 -13.00 11.97
CA ALA A 182 -13.52 -13.44 11.15
C ALA A 182 -13.13 -14.61 10.22
N GLN A 183 -11.87 -14.67 9.77
CA GLN A 183 -11.39 -15.77 8.95
C GLN A 183 -11.14 -17.04 9.78
N SER A 184 -10.51 -16.92 10.95
CA SER A 184 -10.27 -18.08 11.81
C SER A 184 -11.58 -18.81 12.16
N GLN A 185 -12.70 -18.06 12.28
CA GLN A 185 -14.02 -18.63 12.52
C GLN A 185 -14.66 -19.30 11.29
N ARG A 186 -14.21 -18.97 10.08
CA ARG A 186 -14.71 -19.60 8.84
C ARG A 186 -13.93 -20.87 8.47
N GLN A 187 -12.79 -21.11 9.11
CA GLN A 187 -11.95 -22.28 8.90
C GLN A 187 -12.16 -23.36 9.98
N ALA A 188 -12.84 -23.04 11.09
CA ALA A 188 -13.25 -23.95 12.14
C ALA A 188 -14.65 -24.50 11.88
#